data_5d25eba01144efe3a9d25a72fb7ad005
#
_entry.id   5d25eba01144efe3a9d25a72fb7ad005
#
_cell.length_a   1.000
_cell.length_b   1.000
_cell.length_c   1.000
_cell.angle_alpha   90.00
_cell.angle_beta   90.00
_cell.angle_gamma   90.00
#
_symmetry.space_group_name_H-M   'P 1'
#
loop_
_entity.id
_entity.type
_entity.pdbx_description
1 polymer ?
#
loop_
_entity_poly.entity_id
_entity_poly.type
_entity_poly.pdbx_seq_one_letter_code
_entity_poly.pdbx_strand_id
1 'polypeptide(L)'
;MQHRGKYEFRRGIGKFGGKYQQAKGPADRLYGKNLSKVQRILILDFGSQFTQLIARRVREMGVYSEILPANTPLQEIESHRPSGLILSGGPHSVFDPGSPQSDPKVLDLGIPVLGICYGMQWIGRALGGKVEPAATREYGFTRVRVSKPNSPLFKGFPGAETNTWMSHGDEVRELPEGFVESARSHSSSLAAMENPERRIFAVQFHPEVTHTERGIEIFRNFLQICGVHGGWNLGDYATHKQKE
;
A
#
# COMPACT_ATOMS: atom_id res chain seq x y z
N MET A 1 37.90 -2.80 50.93
CA MET A 1 39.00 -2.48 50.00
C MET A 1 38.43 -2.47 48.58
N GLN A 2 38.56 -1.29 48.01
CA GLN A 2 38.03 -0.94 46.69
C GLN A 2 38.98 -1.46 45.60
N HIS A 3 38.39 -1.93 44.45
CA HIS A 3 39.07 -1.75 43.17
C HIS A 3 38.00 -1.47 42.09
N ARG A 4 37.96 -0.21 41.66
CA ARG A 4 37.28 0.25 40.45
C ARG A 4 38.22 -0.01 39.26
N GLY A 5 37.76 -0.77 38.28
CA GLY A 5 38.34 -0.87 36.93
C GLY A 5 37.67 0.06 35.96
N LYS A 6 38.36 1.11 35.51
CA LYS A 6 37.96 2.02 34.44
C LYS A 6 38.18 1.32 33.10
N TYR A 7 37.13 1.24 32.26
CA TYR A 7 37.28 0.91 30.84
C TYR A 7 37.25 2.20 30.01
N GLU A 8 38.39 2.53 29.42
CA GLU A 8 38.53 3.58 28.43
C GLU A 8 37.99 3.12 27.07
N PHE A 9 37.03 3.91 26.52
CA PHE A 9 36.50 3.70 25.17
C PHE A 9 37.42 4.41 24.18
N ARG A 10 38.27 3.68 23.47
CA ARG A 10 39.01 4.22 22.31
C ARG A 10 38.09 4.32 21.11
N ARG A 11 37.89 5.53 20.65
CA ARG A 11 37.22 5.85 19.35
C ARG A 11 38.17 5.45 18.21
N GLY A 12 37.84 4.38 17.50
CA GLY A 12 38.43 4.05 16.22
C GLY A 12 37.50 4.49 15.07
N ILE A 13 37.78 5.62 14.44
CA ILE A 13 37.12 6.06 13.23
C ILE A 13 37.73 5.31 12.06
N GLY A 14 37.14 4.18 11.68
CA GLY A 14 37.46 3.46 10.46
C GLY A 14 36.60 3.98 9.31
N LYS A 15 37.20 4.69 8.34
CA LYS A 15 36.58 5.03 7.08
C LYS A 15 36.36 3.75 6.26
N PHE A 16 35.16 3.19 6.28
CA PHE A 16 34.76 2.16 5.31
C PHE A 16 34.15 2.85 4.08
N GLY A 17 35.00 3.24 3.14
CA GLY A 17 34.62 3.59 1.79
C GLY A 17 34.45 2.35 0.92
N GLY A 18 33.50 1.49 1.23
CA GLY A 18 33.09 0.39 0.36
C GLY A 18 32.07 0.92 -0.65
N LYS A 19 32.43 0.97 -1.94
CA LYS A 19 31.46 1.16 -3.02
C LYS A 19 30.53 -0.05 -3.02
N TYR A 20 29.34 0.11 -2.44
CA TYR A 20 28.29 -0.88 -2.62
C TYR A 20 27.90 -0.87 -4.10
N GLN A 21 28.32 -1.88 -4.84
CA GLN A 21 27.73 -2.20 -6.12
C GLN A 21 26.30 -2.65 -5.82
N GLN A 22 25.34 -1.79 -6.17
CA GLN A 22 23.91 -2.08 -5.99
C GLN A 22 23.57 -3.32 -6.80
N ALA A 23 23.11 -4.37 -6.11
CA ALA A 23 22.58 -5.55 -6.78
C ALA A 23 21.40 -5.14 -7.65
N LYS A 24 21.42 -5.54 -8.92
CA LYS A 24 20.34 -5.27 -9.87
C LYS A 24 19.12 -6.09 -9.48
N GLY A 25 17.98 -5.45 -9.29
CA GLY A 25 16.72 -6.14 -9.04
C GLY A 25 16.29 -7.03 -10.21
N PRO A 26 15.34 -7.96 -10.01
CA PRO A 26 14.88 -8.87 -11.07
C PRO A 26 14.45 -8.15 -12.34
N ALA A 27 13.80 -7.00 -12.21
CA ALA A 27 13.39 -6.18 -13.35
C ALA A 27 14.57 -5.52 -14.09
N ASP A 28 15.65 -5.13 -13.40
CA ASP A 28 16.85 -4.58 -14.02
C ASP A 28 17.58 -5.62 -14.89
N ARG A 29 17.42 -6.90 -14.59
CA ARG A 29 17.94 -8.01 -15.42
C ARG A 29 17.12 -8.22 -16.70
N LEU A 30 15.82 -7.93 -16.64
CA LEU A 30 14.91 -8.16 -17.76
C LEU A 30 14.88 -6.99 -18.75
N TYR A 31 15.22 -5.76 -18.36
CA TYR A 31 14.93 -4.55 -19.14
C TYR A 31 16.14 -3.63 -19.43
N GLY A 32 17.34 -3.99 -19.00
CA GLY A 32 18.55 -3.21 -19.27
C GLY A 32 18.60 -1.82 -18.63
N LYS A 33 19.59 -1.01 -19.01
CA LYS A 33 19.90 0.29 -18.38
C LYS A 33 18.81 1.38 -18.45
N ASN A 34 17.71 1.17 -19.20
CA ASN A 34 16.63 2.14 -19.33
C ASN A 34 15.52 2.01 -18.27
N LEU A 35 15.50 0.94 -17.48
CA LEU A 35 14.46 0.69 -16.49
C LEU A 35 14.66 1.40 -15.14
N SER A 36 15.82 2.00 -14.90
CA SER A 36 16.00 2.90 -13.77
C SER A 36 15.04 4.11 -13.78
N LYS A 37 14.31 4.31 -14.89
CA LYS A 37 13.29 5.35 -15.07
C LYS A 37 11.85 4.86 -15.09
N VAL A 38 11.58 3.54 -15.05
CA VAL A 38 10.20 3.03 -15.08
C VAL A 38 9.57 3.21 -13.71
N GLN A 39 8.62 4.12 -13.64
CA GLN A 39 7.76 4.30 -12.48
C GLN A 39 6.89 3.05 -12.31
N ARG A 40 6.89 2.45 -11.13
CA ARG A 40 6.14 1.21 -10.88
C ARG A 40 5.40 1.24 -9.56
N ILE A 41 4.28 0.57 -9.53
CA ILE A 41 3.52 0.28 -8.32
C ILE A 41 3.70 -1.19 -7.98
N LEU A 42 4.11 -1.49 -6.75
CA LEU A 42 4.06 -2.85 -6.24
C LEU A 42 2.74 -3.09 -5.52
N ILE A 43 2.20 -4.28 -5.69
CA ILE A 43 0.98 -4.73 -5.03
C ILE A 43 1.36 -5.93 -4.19
N LEU A 44 1.25 -5.81 -2.86
CA LEU A 44 1.42 -6.92 -1.94
C LEU A 44 0.11 -7.68 -1.82
N ASP A 45 0.15 -8.96 -2.18
CA ASP A 45 -1.02 -9.84 -2.23
C ASP A 45 -1.29 -10.52 -0.90
N PHE A 46 -2.34 -10.09 -0.22
CA PHE A 46 -2.83 -10.71 1.02
C PHE A 46 -3.89 -11.80 0.75
N GLY A 47 -3.95 -12.32 -0.47
CA GLY A 47 -4.83 -13.44 -0.84
C GLY A 47 -6.19 -13.00 -1.40
N SER A 48 -6.33 -11.76 -1.85
CA SER A 48 -7.57 -11.30 -2.46
C SER A 48 -7.79 -11.91 -3.84
N GLN A 49 -9.00 -12.41 -4.09
CA GLN A 49 -9.43 -12.77 -5.44
C GLN A 49 -9.40 -11.57 -6.42
N PHE A 50 -9.32 -10.34 -5.91
CA PHE A 50 -9.30 -9.12 -6.71
C PHE A 50 -7.91 -8.51 -6.92
N THR A 51 -6.82 -9.14 -6.41
CA THR A 51 -5.46 -8.59 -6.55
C THR A 51 -5.08 -8.35 -8.01
N GLN A 52 -5.42 -9.29 -8.92
CA GLN A 52 -5.18 -9.11 -10.36
C GLN A 52 -5.98 -7.94 -10.95
N LEU A 53 -7.16 -7.67 -10.41
CA LEU A 53 -7.98 -6.55 -10.85
C LEU A 53 -7.36 -5.21 -10.43
N ILE A 54 -6.78 -5.13 -9.22
CA ILE A 54 -6.00 -3.97 -8.78
C ILE A 54 -4.86 -3.69 -9.77
N ALA A 55 -4.07 -4.71 -10.11
CA ALA A 55 -2.98 -4.58 -11.06
C ALA A 55 -3.47 -4.12 -12.44
N ARG A 56 -4.59 -4.66 -12.89
CA ARG A 56 -5.22 -4.26 -14.14
C ARG A 56 -5.64 -2.78 -14.11
N ARG A 57 -6.28 -2.30 -13.05
CA ARG A 57 -6.68 -0.90 -12.91
C ARG A 57 -5.49 0.06 -12.99
N VAL A 58 -4.38 -0.28 -12.35
CA VAL A 58 -3.14 0.51 -12.42
C VAL A 58 -2.59 0.53 -13.86
N ARG A 59 -2.56 -0.62 -14.54
CA ARG A 59 -2.07 -0.73 -15.92
C ARG A 59 -2.97 -0.03 -16.94
N GLU A 60 -4.28 -0.04 -16.75
CA GLU A 60 -5.25 0.71 -17.57
C GLU A 60 -5.00 2.22 -17.53
N MET A 61 -4.33 2.72 -16.48
CA MET A 61 -3.88 4.11 -16.38
C MET A 61 -2.46 4.37 -16.92
N GLY A 62 -1.90 3.39 -17.64
CA GLY A 62 -0.59 3.50 -18.26
C GLY A 62 0.57 3.43 -17.26
N VAL A 63 0.39 2.78 -16.10
CA VAL A 63 1.42 2.61 -15.08
C VAL A 63 1.77 1.13 -14.94
N TYR A 64 3.07 0.82 -14.94
CA TYR A 64 3.52 -0.55 -14.68
C TYR A 64 3.23 -0.97 -13.24
N SER A 65 2.71 -2.16 -13.07
CA SER A 65 2.45 -2.75 -11.76
C SER A 65 2.91 -4.20 -11.69
N GLU A 66 3.33 -4.61 -10.52
CA GLU A 66 3.85 -5.94 -10.22
C GLU A 66 3.21 -6.45 -8.93
N ILE A 67 2.84 -7.72 -8.92
CA ILE A 67 2.24 -8.36 -7.74
C ILE A 67 3.30 -9.22 -7.09
N LEU A 68 3.47 -9.05 -5.80
CA LEU A 68 4.37 -9.83 -4.95
C LEU A 68 3.57 -10.42 -3.78
N PRO A 69 3.94 -11.59 -3.26
CA PRO A 69 3.36 -12.11 -2.02
C PRO A 69 3.48 -11.12 -0.87
N ALA A 70 2.50 -11.09 0.04
CA ALA A 70 2.52 -10.21 1.21
C ALA A 70 3.79 -10.36 2.07
N ASN A 71 4.32 -11.58 2.18
CA ASN A 71 5.51 -11.92 2.95
C ASN A 71 6.83 -11.74 2.20
N THR A 72 6.83 -11.04 1.06
CA THR A 72 8.06 -10.72 0.33
C THR A 72 9.03 -9.96 1.24
N PRO A 73 10.31 -10.38 1.31
CA PRO A 73 11.30 -9.71 2.13
C PRO A 73 11.45 -8.23 1.80
N LEU A 74 11.61 -7.38 2.82
CA LEU A 74 11.74 -5.92 2.67
C LEU A 74 12.83 -5.54 1.65
N GLN A 75 14.00 -6.19 1.71
CA GLN A 75 15.11 -5.94 0.78
C GLN A 75 14.75 -6.22 -0.68
N GLU A 76 13.90 -7.22 -0.92
CA GLU A 76 13.41 -7.52 -2.26
C GLU A 76 12.45 -6.41 -2.73
N ILE A 77 11.51 -5.97 -1.88
CA ILE A 77 10.61 -4.85 -2.17
C ILE A 77 11.43 -3.59 -2.50
N GLU A 78 12.43 -3.24 -1.70
CA GLU A 78 13.34 -2.11 -1.93
C GLU A 78 14.10 -2.24 -3.25
N SER A 79 14.52 -3.45 -3.63
CA SER A 79 15.24 -3.71 -4.87
C SER A 79 14.45 -3.37 -6.12
N HIS A 80 13.12 -3.47 -6.04
CA HIS A 80 12.20 -3.06 -7.10
C HIS A 80 12.07 -1.54 -7.25
N ARG A 81 12.51 -0.74 -6.27
CA ARG A 81 12.41 0.73 -6.25
C ARG A 81 11.00 1.21 -6.59
N PRO A 82 9.97 0.79 -5.86
CA PRO A 82 8.61 1.17 -6.18
C PRO A 82 8.38 2.67 -5.94
N SER A 83 7.52 3.26 -6.77
CA SER A 83 7.03 4.63 -6.57
C SER A 83 5.89 4.68 -5.56
N GLY A 84 5.26 3.55 -5.26
CA GLY A 84 4.22 3.36 -4.27
C GLY A 84 3.88 1.90 -4.06
N LEU A 85 3.24 1.59 -2.94
CA LEU A 85 2.76 0.26 -2.57
C LEU A 85 1.24 0.25 -2.49
N ILE A 86 0.62 -0.85 -2.96
CA ILE A 86 -0.78 -1.16 -2.69
C ILE A 86 -0.81 -2.47 -1.89
N LEU A 87 -1.47 -2.46 -0.75
CA LEU A 87 -1.73 -3.64 0.07
C LEU A 87 -3.13 -4.12 -0.26
N SER A 88 -3.25 -5.31 -0.84
CA SER A 88 -4.54 -5.82 -1.31
C SER A 88 -5.49 -6.18 -0.16
N GLY A 89 -6.73 -6.48 -0.50
CA GLY A 89 -7.65 -7.18 0.38
C GLY A 89 -7.20 -8.62 0.67
N GLY A 90 -7.99 -9.33 1.47
CA GLY A 90 -7.79 -10.73 1.77
C GLY A 90 -9.02 -11.35 2.43
N PRO A 91 -9.19 -12.67 2.37
CA PRO A 91 -10.35 -13.35 2.92
C PRO A 91 -10.25 -13.63 4.44
N HIS A 92 -9.06 -13.43 5.01
CA HIS A 92 -8.77 -13.76 6.41
C HIS A 92 -9.09 -12.59 7.35
N SER A 93 -9.29 -12.91 8.64
CA SER A 93 -9.13 -11.92 9.70
C SER A 93 -7.64 -11.68 9.95
N VAL A 94 -7.28 -10.45 10.33
CA VAL A 94 -5.89 -10.13 10.72
C VAL A 94 -5.46 -10.86 12.00
N PHE A 95 -6.40 -11.52 12.69
CA PHE A 95 -6.19 -12.31 13.90
C PHE A 95 -6.09 -13.81 13.62
N ASP A 96 -6.43 -14.26 12.42
CA ASP A 96 -6.40 -15.69 12.11
C ASP A 96 -4.97 -16.22 12.16
N PRO A 97 -4.73 -17.37 12.79
CA PRO A 97 -3.45 -18.07 12.72
C PRO A 97 -3.09 -18.35 11.25
N GLY A 98 -1.91 -17.92 10.83
CA GLY A 98 -1.45 -18.11 9.45
C GLY A 98 -2.01 -17.12 8.43
N SER A 99 -2.77 -16.09 8.86
CA SER A 99 -3.18 -15.02 7.96
C SER A 99 -1.97 -14.35 7.31
N PRO A 100 -2.06 -13.92 6.05
CA PRO A 100 -0.96 -13.26 5.36
C PRO A 100 -0.47 -12.03 6.11
N GLN A 101 0.84 -11.92 6.28
CA GLN A 101 1.51 -10.81 6.97
C GLN A 101 2.62 -10.25 6.09
N SER A 102 2.94 -8.99 6.30
CA SER A 102 4.11 -8.33 5.72
C SER A 102 5.03 -7.81 6.82
N ASP A 103 6.26 -7.46 6.50
CA ASP A 103 7.14 -6.73 7.43
C ASP A 103 6.56 -5.31 7.64
N PRO A 104 6.22 -4.90 8.88
CA PRO A 104 5.71 -3.55 9.14
C PRO A 104 6.61 -2.43 8.62
N LYS A 105 7.91 -2.68 8.46
CA LYS A 105 8.86 -1.71 7.92
C LYS A 105 8.58 -1.30 6.47
N VAL A 106 7.73 -2.02 5.74
CA VAL A 106 7.27 -1.57 4.41
C VAL A 106 6.53 -0.23 4.50
N LEU A 107 5.95 0.09 5.66
CA LEU A 107 5.29 1.36 5.93
C LEU A 107 6.28 2.51 6.20
N ASP A 108 7.55 2.22 6.43
CA ASP A 108 8.62 3.18 6.71
C ASP A 108 9.52 3.47 5.49
N LEU A 109 9.21 2.90 4.32
CA LEU A 109 9.96 3.10 3.08
C LEU A 109 9.93 4.55 2.55
N GLY A 110 9.12 5.43 3.15
CA GLY A 110 8.98 6.83 2.73
C GLY A 110 8.29 7.02 1.37
N ILE A 111 7.65 6.00 0.82
CA ILE A 111 6.84 6.03 -0.39
C ILE A 111 5.36 5.95 -0.05
N PRO A 112 4.45 6.43 -0.93
CA PRO A 112 3.01 6.32 -0.68
C PRO A 112 2.55 4.87 -0.57
N VAL A 113 1.63 4.63 0.37
CA VAL A 113 0.99 3.33 0.60
C VAL A 113 -0.53 3.47 0.54
N LEU A 114 -1.20 2.54 -0.16
CA LEU A 114 -2.66 2.40 -0.17
C LEU A 114 -3.04 1.02 0.35
N GLY A 115 -3.72 0.95 1.50
CA GLY A 115 -4.33 -0.27 2.01
C GLY A 115 -5.77 -0.42 1.55
N ILE A 116 -6.15 -1.62 1.10
CA ILE A 116 -7.51 -1.94 0.64
C ILE A 116 -8.06 -3.08 1.50
N CYS A 117 -9.21 -2.88 2.14
CA CYS A 117 -9.94 -3.87 2.93
C CYS A 117 -9.01 -4.52 4.00
N TYR A 118 -8.59 -5.76 3.83
CA TYR A 118 -7.61 -6.40 4.72
C TYR A 118 -6.33 -5.55 4.86
N GLY A 119 -5.83 -4.95 3.78
CA GLY A 119 -4.66 -4.07 3.82
C GLY A 119 -4.85 -2.85 4.74
N MET A 120 -6.07 -2.30 4.83
CA MET A 120 -6.40 -1.25 5.80
C MET A 120 -6.35 -1.77 7.22
N GLN A 121 -6.95 -2.93 7.49
CA GLN A 121 -6.96 -3.56 8.81
C GLN A 121 -5.54 -3.92 9.25
N TRP A 122 -4.73 -4.45 8.34
CA TRP A 122 -3.33 -4.76 8.59
C TRP A 122 -2.52 -3.50 8.94
N ILE A 123 -2.67 -2.39 8.20
CA ILE A 123 -2.06 -1.09 8.53
C ILE A 123 -2.51 -0.64 9.91
N GLY A 124 -3.81 -0.69 10.19
CA GLY A 124 -4.38 -0.32 11.48
C GLY A 124 -3.68 -1.03 12.63
N ARG A 125 -3.58 -2.36 12.53
CA ARG A 125 -2.93 -3.20 13.55
C ARG A 125 -1.42 -2.98 13.63
N ALA A 126 -0.74 -2.91 12.48
CA ALA A 126 0.72 -2.79 12.41
C ALA A 126 1.23 -1.48 13.03
N LEU A 127 0.41 -0.43 13.00
CA LEU A 127 0.73 0.89 13.55
C LEU A 127 0.11 1.18 14.91
N GLY A 128 -0.40 0.16 15.60
CA GLY A 128 -0.89 0.27 16.97
C GLY A 128 -2.32 0.78 17.12
N GLY A 129 -3.08 0.84 16.05
CA GLY A 129 -4.53 1.03 16.09
C GLY A 129 -5.24 -0.25 16.56
N LYS A 130 -6.53 -0.16 16.82
CA LYS A 130 -7.35 -1.27 17.29
C LYS A 130 -8.24 -1.78 16.18
N VAL A 131 -8.08 -3.04 15.83
CA VAL A 131 -8.95 -3.76 14.90
C VAL A 131 -9.81 -4.72 15.70
N GLU A 132 -11.08 -4.84 15.37
CA GLU A 132 -12.01 -5.73 16.06
C GLU A 132 -12.98 -6.35 15.04
N PRO A 133 -13.60 -7.49 15.37
CA PRO A 133 -14.74 -7.97 14.61
C PRO A 133 -15.82 -6.90 14.53
N ALA A 134 -16.32 -6.62 13.33
CA ALA A 134 -17.38 -5.65 13.13
C ALA A 134 -18.67 -6.11 13.82
N ALA A 135 -19.34 -5.18 14.51
CA ALA A 135 -20.62 -5.46 15.15
C ALA A 135 -21.69 -5.87 14.12
N THR A 136 -21.60 -5.29 12.93
CA THR A 136 -22.41 -5.65 11.76
C THR A 136 -21.47 -5.86 10.59
N ARG A 137 -21.47 -7.06 10.04
CA ARG A 137 -20.69 -7.36 8.84
C ARG A 137 -21.26 -6.59 7.66
N GLU A 138 -20.40 -5.91 6.91
CA GLU A 138 -20.80 -5.18 5.71
C GLU A 138 -20.43 -5.99 4.45
N TYR A 139 -21.44 -6.44 3.73
CA TYR A 139 -21.30 -7.13 2.45
C TYR A 139 -22.22 -6.51 1.41
N GLY A 140 -21.64 -6.20 0.23
CA GLY A 140 -22.38 -5.64 -0.88
C GLY A 140 -22.33 -4.11 -0.91
N PHE A 141 -23.37 -3.51 -1.49
CA PHE A 141 -23.45 -2.05 -1.64
C PHE A 141 -23.60 -1.35 -0.30
N THR A 142 -22.68 -0.45 -0.02
CA THR A 142 -22.70 0.40 1.16
C THR A 142 -22.44 1.84 0.76
N ARG A 143 -23.24 2.75 1.27
CA ARG A 143 -23.07 4.17 1.07
C ARG A 143 -21.98 4.70 2.00
N VAL A 144 -20.98 5.38 1.43
CA VAL A 144 -19.85 5.96 2.16
C VAL A 144 -19.86 7.46 2.01
N ARG A 145 -19.73 8.14 3.14
CA ARG A 145 -19.62 9.59 3.21
C ARG A 145 -18.14 9.98 3.37
N VAL A 146 -17.64 10.84 2.48
CA VAL A 146 -16.32 11.43 2.60
C VAL A 146 -16.35 12.49 3.71
N SER A 147 -15.65 12.23 4.80
CA SER A 147 -15.57 13.13 5.98
C SER A 147 -14.52 14.23 5.79
N LYS A 148 -13.53 14.00 4.91
CA LYS A 148 -12.40 14.91 4.65
C LYS A 148 -12.33 15.25 3.16
N PRO A 149 -13.08 16.27 2.70
CA PRO A 149 -13.11 16.63 1.27
C PRO A 149 -11.75 17.05 0.68
N ASN A 150 -10.84 17.54 1.54
CA ASN A 150 -9.48 17.94 1.14
C ASN A 150 -8.47 16.78 1.16
N SER A 151 -8.91 15.54 1.42
CA SER A 151 -8.05 14.37 1.29
C SER A 151 -7.53 14.27 -0.15
N PRO A 152 -6.22 14.12 -0.36
CA PRO A 152 -5.68 13.93 -1.70
C PRO A 152 -6.20 12.65 -2.34
N LEU A 153 -6.54 11.60 -1.56
CA LEU A 153 -7.11 10.37 -2.07
C LEU A 153 -8.53 10.57 -2.61
N PHE A 154 -9.32 11.47 -2.00
CA PHE A 154 -10.70 11.76 -2.40
C PHE A 154 -10.84 13.03 -3.24
N LYS A 155 -9.74 13.51 -3.84
CA LYS A 155 -9.75 14.67 -4.72
C LYS A 155 -10.73 14.48 -5.87
N GLY A 156 -11.61 15.47 -6.09
CA GLY A 156 -12.61 15.44 -7.15
C GLY A 156 -13.87 14.62 -6.83
N PHE A 157 -13.96 14.05 -5.61
CA PHE A 157 -15.24 13.49 -5.16
C PHE A 157 -16.19 14.65 -4.86
N PRO A 158 -17.38 14.71 -5.51
CA PRO A 158 -18.39 15.73 -5.20
C PRO A 158 -18.92 15.41 -3.81
N GLY A 159 -18.77 16.36 -2.92
CA GLY A 159 -19.02 16.24 -1.50
C GLY A 159 -20.09 15.29 -1.11
N ALA A 160 -20.12 14.54 -0.30
CA ALA A 160 -20.87 13.78 0.64
C ALA A 160 -20.83 12.27 0.44
N GLU A 161 -21.45 11.70 -0.57
CA GLU A 161 -21.72 10.26 -0.55
C GLU A 161 -21.39 9.57 -1.88
N THR A 162 -20.88 8.34 -1.79
CA THR A 162 -20.64 7.47 -2.93
C THR A 162 -21.03 6.04 -2.58
N ASN A 163 -21.55 5.28 -3.53
CA ASN A 163 -21.81 3.87 -3.33
C ASN A 163 -20.51 3.08 -3.52
N THR A 164 -20.24 2.22 -2.57
CA THR A 164 -19.03 1.38 -2.56
C THR A 164 -19.39 -0.09 -2.35
N TRP A 165 -18.47 -0.97 -2.69
CA TRP A 165 -18.60 -2.38 -2.42
C TRP A 165 -17.80 -2.74 -1.17
N MET A 166 -18.48 -3.22 -0.14
CA MET A 166 -17.89 -3.72 1.10
C MET A 166 -17.87 -5.24 1.11
N SER A 167 -16.86 -5.80 1.74
CA SER A 167 -16.76 -7.25 1.96
C SER A 167 -15.82 -7.50 3.15
N HIS A 168 -16.27 -7.23 4.37
CA HIS A 168 -15.43 -7.37 5.55
C HIS A 168 -16.21 -7.84 6.79
N GLY A 169 -15.50 -8.57 7.66
CA GLY A 169 -15.98 -8.99 8.97
C GLY A 169 -15.26 -8.30 10.12
N ASP A 170 -14.10 -7.69 9.86
CA ASP A 170 -13.34 -6.92 10.84
C ASP A 170 -13.31 -5.44 10.44
N GLU A 171 -13.11 -4.56 11.42
CA GLU A 171 -13.04 -3.12 11.20
C GLU A 171 -11.99 -2.46 12.10
N VAL A 172 -11.42 -1.35 11.67
CA VAL A 172 -10.57 -0.50 12.50
C VAL A 172 -11.46 0.34 13.40
N ARG A 173 -11.38 0.09 14.72
CA ARG A 173 -12.15 0.80 15.75
C ARG A 173 -11.44 2.03 16.29
N GLU A 174 -10.12 1.92 16.49
CA GLU A 174 -9.30 3.03 16.95
C GLU A 174 -8.19 3.27 15.93
N LEU A 175 -8.08 4.51 15.50
CA LEU A 175 -7.07 4.92 14.52
C LEU A 175 -5.67 4.82 15.13
N PRO A 176 -4.65 4.43 14.36
CA PRO A 176 -3.26 4.58 14.78
C PRO A 176 -2.91 6.05 15.03
N GLU A 177 -1.88 6.28 15.83
CA GLU A 177 -1.38 7.64 16.07
C GLU A 177 -1.03 8.38 14.76
N GLY A 178 -1.44 9.64 14.68
CA GLY A 178 -1.24 10.48 13.49
C GLY A 178 -2.17 10.19 12.31
N PHE A 179 -3.07 9.21 12.44
CA PHE A 179 -4.11 8.98 11.43
C PHE A 179 -5.37 9.78 11.73
N VAL A 180 -6.06 10.11 10.67
CA VAL A 180 -7.38 10.75 10.72
C VAL A 180 -8.38 9.98 9.86
N GLU A 181 -9.64 10.02 10.25
CA GLU A 181 -10.73 9.52 9.42
C GLU A 181 -10.86 10.38 8.16
N SER A 182 -10.98 9.74 7.00
CA SER A 182 -11.25 10.43 5.74
C SER A 182 -12.59 10.06 5.11
N ALA A 183 -13.16 8.92 5.48
CA ALA A 183 -14.54 8.56 5.10
C ALA A 183 -15.17 7.58 6.11
N ARG A 184 -16.52 7.58 6.18
CA ARG A 184 -17.31 6.72 7.06
C ARG A 184 -18.46 6.09 6.28
N SER A 185 -18.78 4.84 6.62
CA SER A 185 -19.94 4.16 6.05
C SER A 185 -21.25 4.62 6.68
N HIS A 186 -22.37 4.34 6.03
CA HIS A 186 -23.69 4.70 6.56
C HIS A 186 -24.01 3.94 7.87
N SER A 187 -23.45 2.76 8.08
CA SER A 187 -23.52 2.01 9.34
C SER A 187 -22.59 2.55 10.43
N SER A 188 -21.90 3.67 10.18
CA SER A 188 -20.96 4.33 11.09
C SER A 188 -19.61 3.63 11.25
N SER A 189 -19.29 2.64 10.42
CA SER A 189 -17.96 2.04 10.38
C SER A 189 -16.96 2.95 9.67
N LEU A 190 -15.71 2.91 10.11
CA LEU A 190 -14.61 3.63 9.46
C LEU A 190 -14.40 3.07 8.05
N ALA A 191 -14.70 3.87 7.03
CA ALA A 191 -14.59 3.47 5.63
C ALA A 191 -13.26 3.87 4.98
N ALA A 192 -12.57 4.87 5.52
CA ALA A 192 -11.23 5.25 5.08
C ALA A 192 -10.49 6.02 6.17
N MET A 193 -9.18 5.86 6.19
CA MET A 193 -8.25 6.58 7.07
C MET A 193 -7.00 7.00 6.32
N GLU A 194 -6.35 8.05 6.80
CA GLU A 194 -5.11 8.53 6.18
C GLU A 194 -4.15 9.14 7.21
N ASN A 195 -2.87 9.03 6.91
CA ASN A 195 -1.79 9.83 7.49
C ASN A 195 -1.05 10.53 6.35
N PRO A 196 -1.41 11.78 6.00
CA PRO A 196 -0.82 12.48 4.87
C PRO A 196 0.68 12.76 5.01
N GLU A 197 1.18 12.96 6.23
CA GLU A 197 2.60 13.19 6.50
C GLU A 197 3.44 11.98 6.13
N ARG A 198 2.97 10.79 6.48
CA ARG A 198 3.59 9.52 6.11
C ARG A 198 3.17 9.05 4.71
N ARG A 199 2.26 9.74 4.06
CA ARG A 199 1.65 9.37 2.77
C ARG A 199 1.03 7.96 2.78
N ILE A 200 0.40 7.59 3.91
CA ILE A 200 -0.31 6.32 4.08
C ILE A 200 -1.81 6.59 4.02
N PHE A 201 -2.48 5.88 3.14
CA PHE A 201 -3.91 5.96 2.89
C PHE A 201 -4.51 4.56 2.96
N ALA A 202 -5.74 4.44 3.43
CA ALA A 202 -6.40 3.16 3.45
C ALA A 202 -7.91 3.29 3.31
N VAL A 203 -8.52 2.33 2.61
CA VAL A 203 -9.96 2.24 2.40
C VAL A 203 -10.45 0.85 2.78
N GLN A 204 -11.62 0.76 3.43
CA GLN A 204 -12.23 -0.51 3.83
C GLN A 204 -12.99 -1.16 2.67
N PHE A 205 -13.47 -0.37 1.72
CA PHE A 205 -14.16 -0.83 0.52
C PHE A 205 -13.20 -1.24 -0.59
N HIS A 206 -13.74 -1.86 -1.64
CA HIS A 206 -13.00 -2.33 -2.80
C HIS A 206 -13.12 -1.35 -3.98
N PRO A 207 -12.15 -0.44 -4.20
CA PRO A 207 -12.19 0.51 -5.31
C PRO A 207 -11.94 -0.16 -6.67
N GLU A 208 -11.35 -1.37 -6.70
CA GLU A 208 -11.01 -2.09 -7.91
C GLU A 208 -12.22 -2.67 -8.64
N VAL A 209 -13.29 -2.97 -7.91
CA VAL A 209 -14.49 -3.60 -8.49
C VAL A 209 -15.42 -2.58 -9.15
N THR A 210 -16.16 -3.01 -10.16
CA THR A 210 -17.09 -2.15 -10.91
C THR A 210 -18.26 -1.66 -10.11
N HIS A 211 -18.58 -2.33 -9.00
CA HIS A 211 -19.66 -1.98 -8.08
C HIS A 211 -19.34 -0.76 -7.19
N THR A 212 -18.07 -0.37 -7.09
CA THR A 212 -17.67 0.86 -6.40
C THR A 212 -17.71 2.02 -7.39
N GLU A 213 -18.66 2.91 -7.18
CA GLU A 213 -18.73 4.16 -7.94
C GLU A 213 -17.44 4.94 -7.74
N ARG A 214 -16.88 5.46 -8.85
CA ARG A 214 -15.65 6.26 -8.84
C ARG A 214 -14.41 5.57 -8.26
N GLY A 215 -14.42 4.24 -8.12
CA GLY A 215 -13.27 3.48 -7.63
C GLY A 215 -12.00 3.75 -8.43
N ILE A 216 -12.13 3.94 -9.76
CA ILE A 216 -11.01 4.30 -10.64
C ILE A 216 -10.34 5.64 -10.26
N GLU A 217 -11.08 6.57 -9.68
CA GLU A 217 -10.55 7.87 -9.25
C GLU A 217 -9.70 7.75 -8.00
N ILE A 218 -10.00 6.82 -7.11
CA ILE A 218 -9.14 6.46 -5.96
C ILE A 218 -7.75 6.04 -6.48
N PHE A 219 -7.70 5.14 -7.46
CA PHE A 219 -6.41 4.74 -8.05
C PHE A 219 -5.72 5.90 -8.76
N ARG A 220 -6.45 6.70 -9.55
CA ARG A 220 -5.88 7.88 -10.22
C ARG A 220 -5.27 8.86 -9.23
N ASN A 221 -5.98 9.14 -8.15
CA ASN A 221 -5.51 10.03 -7.10
C ASN A 221 -4.29 9.44 -6.38
N PHE A 222 -4.30 8.14 -6.07
CA PHE A 222 -3.16 7.46 -5.48
C PHE A 222 -1.92 7.52 -6.39
N LEU A 223 -2.07 7.28 -7.69
CA LEU A 223 -0.97 7.40 -8.64
C LEU A 223 -0.42 8.83 -8.71
N GLN A 224 -1.28 9.85 -8.61
CA GLN A 224 -0.82 11.25 -8.51
C GLN A 224 -0.05 11.50 -7.21
N ILE A 225 -0.48 10.94 -6.07
CA ILE A 225 0.23 11.00 -4.80
C ILE A 225 1.61 10.33 -4.91
N CYS A 226 1.71 9.26 -5.68
CA CYS A 226 2.98 8.58 -5.98
C CYS A 226 3.88 9.39 -6.92
N GLY A 227 3.39 10.48 -7.54
CA GLY A 227 4.11 11.23 -8.56
C GLY A 227 4.29 10.44 -9.86
N VAL A 228 3.41 9.46 -10.10
CA VAL A 228 3.50 8.57 -11.26
C VAL A 228 2.57 9.08 -12.35
N HIS A 229 3.12 9.20 -13.55
CA HIS A 229 2.38 9.61 -14.73
C HIS A 229 2.34 8.47 -15.75
N GLY A 230 1.20 8.29 -16.40
CA GLY A 230 1.01 7.29 -17.45
C GLY A 230 2.05 7.45 -18.58
N GLY A 231 2.33 6.38 -19.26
CA GLY A 231 3.33 6.32 -20.35
C GLY A 231 3.75 4.88 -20.64
N TRP A 232 3.40 3.97 -19.74
CA TRP A 232 3.59 2.53 -19.95
C TRP A 232 2.46 1.97 -20.81
N ASN A 233 2.81 1.17 -21.81
CA ASN A 233 1.85 0.39 -22.58
C ASN A 233 2.33 -1.06 -22.78
N LEU A 234 1.36 -1.96 -22.95
CA LEU A 234 1.61 -3.39 -23.07
C LEU A 234 2.38 -3.75 -24.37
N GLY A 235 2.25 -2.94 -25.41
CA GLY A 235 2.91 -3.14 -26.71
C GLY A 235 4.43 -2.92 -26.60
N ASP A 236 4.86 -1.89 -25.90
CA ASP A 236 6.29 -1.64 -25.66
C ASP A 236 6.90 -2.75 -24.81
N TYR A 237 6.14 -3.27 -23.82
CA TYR A 237 6.55 -4.41 -23.01
C TYR A 237 6.77 -5.68 -23.83
N ALA A 238 5.83 -6.02 -24.71
CA ALA A 238 5.93 -7.21 -25.56
C ALA A 238 7.09 -7.12 -26.58
N THR A 239 7.32 -5.91 -27.13
CA THR A 239 8.39 -5.68 -28.12
C THR A 239 9.79 -5.80 -27.49
N HIS A 240 9.96 -5.41 -26.23
CA HIS A 240 11.22 -5.57 -25.52
C HIS A 240 11.49 -7.04 -25.13
N LYS A 241 10.46 -7.80 -24.78
CA LYS A 241 10.59 -9.22 -24.42
C LYS A 241 10.88 -10.15 -25.61
N GLN A 242 10.56 -9.74 -26.84
CA GLN A 242 10.87 -10.51 -28.05
C GLN A 242 12.31 -10.29 -28.56
N LYS A 243 13.06 -9.33 -27.99
CA LYS A 243 14.44 -9.02 -28.40
C LYS A 243 15.50 -9.63 -27.46
N GLU A 244 15.08 -10.35 -26.43
CA GLU A 244 15.89 -11.17 -25.53
C GLU A 244 15.81 -12.66 -25.91
#